data_98398ba3f709f5422b8bd41083aef3a4
#
_entry.id   98398ba3f709f5422b8bd41083aef3a4
#
_cell.length_a   1.000
_cell.length_b   1.000
_cell.length_c   1.000
_cell.angle_alpha   90.00
_cell.angle_beta   90.00
_cell.angle_gamma   90.00
#
_symmetry.space_group_name_H-M   'P 1'
#
loop_
_entity.id
_entity.type
_entity.pdbx_description
1 polymer ?
#
loop_
_entity_poly.entity_id
_entity_poly.type
_entity_poly.pdbx_seq_one_letter_code
_entity_poly.pdbx_strand_id
1 'polypeptide(L)'
;YLKHRSLLENQYKATCPVWIGGGLMKKRTVGSFDGPFAPMLDLFVKQKQALGYDYVGGYNALHVFDTFSKRYEVKNYELSKEIVLAWAQKRPNENDTTRSARIMYLQHFAIFLNSQGYSGYIAPPQKYHFSQHTAYVFTKAEIKKLFISLDQMEYTPNSPYRHLSFPLLYRMLYGCGFRISELLNLTVGDVDIERWIIHIHDSKNGNERLVPMAATLAARCRTYTESFHSDHEEDFPFFFKKDGTGYCVSNIERHFREQL
;
A
#
# COMPACT_ATOMS: atom_id res chain seq x y z
N TYR A 1 2.09 -25.61 -14.56
CA TYR A 1 2.75 -24.48 -13.85
C TYR A 1 2.46 -23.11 -14.48
N LEU A 2 2.10 -23.03 -15.79
CA LEU A 2 1.89 -21.74 -16.49
C LEU A 2 0.46 -21.20 -16.42
N LYS A 3 -0.55 -21.97 -16.05
CA LYS A 3 -1.96 -21.51 -15.96
C LYS A 3 -2.35 -20.82 -14.64
N HIS A 4 -1.55 -20.94 -13.58
CA HIS A 4 -1.81 -20.23 -12.30
C HIS A 4 -1.22 -18.82 -12.22
N ARG A 5 -0.33 -18.46 -13.15
CA ARG A 5 0.32 -17.14 -13.16
C ARG A 5 -0.62 -16.02 -13.63
N SER A 6 -1.53 -16.33 -14.57
CA SER A 6 -2.45 -15.34 -15.16
C SER A 6 -3.58 -14.88 -14.22
N LEU A 7 -3.98 -15.70 -13.25
CA LEU A 7 -5.03 -15.35 -12.28
C LEU A 7 -4.53 -14.44 -11.15
N LEU A 8 -3.24 -14.53 -10.80
CA LEU A 8 -2.63 -13.66 -9.82
C LEU A 8 -2.28 -12.27 -10.38
N GLU A 9 -1.94 -12.18 -11.67
CA GLU A 9 -1.64 -10.90 -12.33
C GLU A 9 -2.87 -10.00 -12.47
N ASN A 10 -4.07 -10.57 -12.62
CA ASN A 10 -5.31 -9.79 -12.74
C ASN A 10 -5.83 -9.25 -11.40
N GLN A 11 -5.50 -9.86 -10.26
CA GLN A 11 -5.87 -9.33 -8.95
C GLN A 11 -4.97 -8.17 -8.49
N TYR A 12 -3.73 -8.07 -9.00
CA TYR A 12 -2.80 -7.00 -8.64
C TYR A 12 -2.91 -5.75 -9.50
N LYS A 13 -3.57 -5.80 -10.67
CA LYS A 13 -3.76 -4.62 -11.54
C LYS A 13 -4.74 -3.57 -10.99
N ALA A 14 -5.53 -3.92 -9.96
CA ALA A 14 -6.58 -3.05 -9.44
C ALA A 14 -6.12 -2.10 -8.30
N THR A 15 -4.84 -2.08 -7.90
CA THR A 15 -4.41 -1.42 -6.65
C THR A 15 -3.30 -0.38 -6.77
N CYS A 16 -2.93 0.08 -7.97
CA CYS A 16 -2.11 1.28 -8.09
C CYS A 16 -3.01 2.53 -8.07
N PRO A 17 -2.87 3.43 -7.08
CA PRO A 17 -3.50 4.74 -7.19
C PRO A 17 -2.88 5.47 -8.38
N VAL A 18 -3.70 5.87 -9.34
CA VAL A 18 -3.30 6.83 -10.38
C VAL A 18 -3.16 8.17 -9.68
N TRP A 19 -1.92 8.65 -9.55
CA TRP A 19 -1.66 10.00 -9.08
C TRP A 19 -2.06 10.96 -10.21
N ILE A 20 -3.09 11.77 -9.99
CA ILE A 20 -3.46 12.88 -10.86
C ILE A 20 -3.12 14.13 -10.06
N GLY A 21 -2.21 14.95 -10.60
CA GLY A 21 -1.55 16.08 -9.98
C GLY A 21 -2.42 16.98 -9.10
N GLY A 22 -1.78 17.52 -8.06
CA GLY A 22 -2.21 18.68 -7.31
C GLY A 22 -3.32 18.46 -6.30
N GLY A 23 -3.00 18.38 -5.01
CA GLY A 23 -3.91 18.58 -3.91
C GLY A 23 -4.64 17.32 -3.43
N LEU A 24 -4.72 17.20 -2.12
CA LEU A 24 -5.45 16.23 -1.29
C LEU A 24 -5.58 14.83 -1.93
N MET A 25 -5.01 13.82 -1.28
CA MET A 25 -5.37 12.42 -1.58
C MET A 25 -6.85 12.34 -1.88
N LYS A 26 -7.23 12.14 -3.17
CA LYS A 26 -8.61 11.80 -3.47
C LYS A 26 -8.92 10.56 -2.64
N LYS A 27 -9.75 10.72 -1.59
CA LYS A 27 -10.34 9.59 -0.88
C LYS A 27 -10.79 8.64 -1.98
N ARG A 28 -10.18 7.45 -2.03
CA ARG A 28 -10.60 6.41 -2.98
C ARG A 28 -12.11 6.32 -2.85
N THR A 29 -12.83 6.56 -3.93
CA THR A 29 -14.26 6.28 -4.00
C THR A 29 -14.41 4.82 -3.70
N VAL A 30 -14.83 4.55 -2.48
CA VAL A 30 -15.15 3.23 -2.00
C VAL A 30 -16.37 2.82 -2.83
N GLY A 31 -16.29 1.74 -3.61
CA GLY A 31 -17.43 1.23 -4.36
C GLY A 31 -18.58 0.95 -3.41
N SER A 32 -19.80 0.86 -3.90
CA SER A 32 -20.95 0.49 -3.08
C SER A 32 -20.95 -1.01 -2.80
N PHE A 33 -21.38 -1.39 -1.60
CA PHE A 33 -21.77 -2.76 -1.30
C PHE A 33 -23.09 -3.09 -2.03
N ASP A 34 -23.31 -4.35 -2.40
CA ASP A 34 -24.49 -4.78 -3.16
C ASP A 34 -25.09 -6.11 -2.68
N GLY A 35 -24.60 -6.62 -1.56
CA GLY A 35 -25.08 -7.82 -0.89
C GLY A 35 -26.15 -7.56 0.18
N PRO A 36 -26.57 -8.61 0.89
CA PRO A 36 -27.66 -8.52 1.87
C PRO A 36 -27.33 -7.62 3.07
N PHE A 37 -26.07 -7.35 3.35
CA PHE A 37 -25.63 -6.44 4.41
C PHE A 37 -25.27 -5.04 3.91
N ALA A 38 -25.43 -4.75 2.61
CA ALA A 38 -24.96 -3.52 2.00
C ALA A 38 -25.31 -2.23 2.76
N PRO A 39 -26.57 -1.96 3.17
CA PRO A 39 -26.91 -0.74 3.90
C PRO A 39 -26.16 -0.59 5.22
N MET A 40 -25.97 -1.70 5.95
CA MET A 40 -25.29 -1.71 7.24
C MET A 40 -23.77 -1.61 7.08
N LEU A 41 -23.19 -2.21 6.04
CA LEU A 41 -21.78 -2.10 5.71
C LEU A 41 -21.41 -0.67 5.28
N ASP A 42 -22.25 -0.03 4.46
CA ASP A 42 -22.06 1.38 4.07
C ASP A 42 -22.08 2.30 5.31
N LEU A 43 -23.05 2.10 6.21
CA LEU A 43 -23.16 2.88 7.43
C LEU A 43 -21.94 2.68 8.34
N PHE A 44 -21.50 1.43 8.51
CA PHE A 44 -20.35 1.08 9.31
C PHE A 44 -19.05 1.71 8.78
N VAL A 45 -18.81 1.62 7.47
CA VAL A 45 -17.61 2.20 6.85
C VAL A 45 -17.63 3.73 6.97
N LYS A 46 -18.78 4.37 6.73
CA LYS A 46 -18.94 5.83 6.93
C LYS A 46 -18.64 6.24 8.37
N GLN A 47 -19.11 5.46 9.36
CA GLN A 47 -18.80 5.72 10.77
C GLN A 47 -17.29 5.64 11.04
N LYS A 48 -16.60 4.62 10.50
CA LYS A 48 -15.13 4.49 10.65
C LYS A 48 -14.39 5.66 10.03
N GLN A 49 -14.81 6.10 8.84
CA GLN A 49 -14.23 7.26 8.16
C GLN A 49 -14.49 8.57 8.90
N ALA A 50 -15.67 8.74 9.48
CA ALA A 50 -16.00 9.90 10.31
C ALA A 50 -15.15 9.97 11.59
N LEU A 51 -14.67 8.82 12.09
CA LEU A 51 -13.73 8.74 13.21
C LEU A 51 -12.26 8.96 12.79
N GLY A 52 -11.99 9.31 11.52
CA GLY A 52 -10.65 9.61 11.02
C GLY A 52 -9.87 8.41 10.47
N TYR A 53 -10.47 7.22 10.38
CA TYR A 53 -9.81 6.06 9.79
C TYR A 53 -9.99 6.05 8.27
N ASP A 54 -8.94 5.85 7.47
CA ASP A 54 -9.04 5.59 6.02
C ASP A 54 -9.83 4.32 5.72
N TYR A 55 -9.73 3.34 6.59
CA TYR A 55 -10.45 2.07 6.59
C TYR A 55 -10.40 1.25 5.28
N VAL A 56 -9.40 1.49 4.43
CA VAL A 56 -9.26 0.81 3.12
C VAL A 56 -9.14 -0.71 3.25
N GLY A 57 -8.32 -1.19 4.20
CA GLY A 57 -8.17 -2.63 4.46
C GLY A 57 -9.45 -3.29 4.95
N GLY A 58 -10.17 -2.61 5.84
CA GLY A 58 -11.46 -3.06 6.36
C GLY A 58 -12.52 -3.09 5.27
N TYR A 59 -12.60 -2.03 4.47
CA TYR A 59 -13.51 -1.97 3.33
C TYR A 59 -13.28 -3.14 2.36
N ASN A 60 -12.05 -3.37 1.92
CA ASN A 60 -11.74 -4.45 0.98
C ASN A 60 -12.13 -5.83 1.54
N ALA A 61 -11.85 -6.09 2.82
CA ALA A 61 -12.23 -7.35 3.47
C ALA A 61 -13.75 -7.51 3.56
N LEU A 62 -14.47 -6.44 3.90
CA LEU A 62 -15.92 -6.44 4.00
C LEU A 62 -16.61 -6.49 2.64
N HIS A 63 -16.02 -5.92 1.59
CA HIS A 63 -16.54 -6.04 0.23
C HIS A 63 -16.49 -7.49 -0.27
N VAL A 64 -15.38 -8.20 0.03
CA VAL A 64 -15.30 -9.64 -0.28
C VAL A 64 -16.29 -10.45 0.59
N PHE A 65 -16.51 -10.04 1.85
CA PHE A 65 -17.54 -10.63 2.71
C PHE A 65 -18.95 -10.40 2.18
N ASP A 66 -19.27 -9.20 1.72
CA ASP A 66 -20.57 -8.84 1.17
C ASP A 66 -20.92 -9.74 -0.05
N THR A 67 -19.95 -9.91 -0.96
CA THR A 67 -20.09 -10.86 -2.08
C THR A 67 -20.27 -12.32 -1.60
N PHE A 68 -19.54 -12.74 -0.56
CA PHE A 68 -19.67 -14.06 0.00
C PHE A 68 -21.05 -14.28 0.63
N SER A 69 -21.58 -13.28 1.31
CA SER A 69 -22.87 -13.34 2.04
C SER A 69 -24.08 -13.51 1.13
N LYS A 70 -23.98 -13.18 -0.16
CA LYS A 70 -25.05 -13.40 -1.16
C LYS A 70 -25.48 -14.87 -1.32
N ARG A 71 -24.69 -15.81 -0.80
CA ARG A 71 -25.00 -17.26 -0.82
C ARG A 71 -25.98 -17.67 0.27
N TYR A 72 -26.31 -16.75 1.17
CA TYR A 72 -27.14 -17.01 2.34
C TYR A 72 -28.40 -16.15 2.31
N GLU A 73 -29.51 -16.69 2.80
CA GLU A 73 -30.70 -15.90 3.07
C GLU A 73 -30.51 -15.14 4.39
N VAL A 74 -30.43 -13.81 4.29
CA VAL A 74 -30.26 -12.93 5.46
C VAL A 74 -31.56 -12.20 5.74
N LYS A 75 -32.11 -12.39 6.94
CA LYS A 75 -33.31 -11.68 7.43
C LYS A 75 -32.90 -10.64 8.46
N ASN A 76 -33.46 -9.44 8.37
CA ASN A 76 -33.23 -8.35 9.35
C ASN A 76 -31.76 -8.09 9.67
N TYR A 77 -30.87 -8.18 8.68
CA TYR A 77 -29.40 -8.03 8.85
C TYR A 77 -28.80 -8.94 9.93
N GLU A 78 -29.43 -10.09 10.21
CA GLU A 78 -28.91 -11.06 11.16
C GLU A 78 -27.63 -11.70 10.63
N LEU A 79 -26.53 -11.46 11.32
CA LEU A 79 -25.24 -12.11 11.01
C LEU A 79 -25.15 -13.40 11.83
N SER A 80 -25.65 -14.50 11.26
CA SER A 80 -25.75 -15.80 11.94
C SER A 80 -24.40 -16.44 12.22
N LYS A 81 -24.37 -17.33 13.21
CA LYS A 81 -23.18 -18.15 13.53
C LYS A 81 -22.70 -18.95 12.32
N GLU A 82 -23.62 -19.48 11.51
CA GLU A 82 -23.32 -20.25 10.31
C GLU A 82 -22.50 -19.44 9.32
N ILE A 83 -22.96 -18.25 8.97
CA ILE A 83 -22.28 -17.34 8.03
C ILE A 83 -20.88 -16.98 8.54
N VAL A 84 -20.77 -16.64 9.83
CA VAL A 84 -19.49 -16.24 10.43
C VAL A 84 -18.49 -17.40 10.48
N LEU A 85 -18.93 -18.61 10.85
CA LEU A 85 -18.04 -19.77 10.88
C LEU A 85 -17.63 -20.22 9.48
N ALA A 86 -18.52 -20.16 8.50
CA ALA A 86 -18.20 -20.44 7.11
C ALA A 86 -17.20 -19.41 6.55
N TRP A 87 -17.37 -18.13 6.86
CA TRP A 87 -16.39 -17.08 6.52
C TRP A 87 -15.04 -17.32 7.19
N ALA A 88 -15.02 -17.77 8.43
CA ALA A 88 -13.81 -17.99 9.20
C ALA A 88 -13.01 -19.24 8.79
N GLN A 89 -13.54 -20.11 7.93
CA GLN A 89 -12.79 -21.26 7.42
C GLN A 89 -11.53 -20.82 6.66
N LYS A 90 -10.41 -21.52 6.88
CA LYS A 90 -9.16 -21.24 6.18
C LYS A 90 -9.30 -21.50 4.69
N ARG A 91 -8.90 -20.53 3.87
CA ARG A 91 -8.92 -20.64 2.41
C ARG A 91 -7.64 -21.33 1.91
N PRO A 92 -7.66 -21.98 0.74
CA PRO A 92 -6.45 -22.48 0.11
C PRO A 92 -5.41 -21.34 -0.06
N ASN A 93 -4.16 -21.61 0.31
CA ASN A 93 -3.04 -20.66 0.23
C ASN A 93 -3.18 -19.38 1.09
N GLU A 94 -4.11 -19.34 2.04
CA GLU A 94 -4.27 -18.24 2.99
C GLU A 94 -3.32 -18.40 4.17
N ASN A 95 -2.53 -17.37 4.48
CA ASN A 95 -1.75 -17.34 5.71
C ASN A 95 -2.64 -16.96 6.91
N ASP A 96 -2.20 -17.33 8.13
CA ASP A 96 -3.00 -17.12 9.34
C ASP A 96 -3.18 -15.63 9.67
N THR A 97 -2.23 -14.77 9.32
CA THR A 97 -2.33 -13.31 9.50
C THR A 97 -3.46 -12.71 8.65
N THR A 98 -3.54 -13.08 7.37
CA THR A 98 -4.59 -12.62 6.46
C THR A 98 -5.96 -13.12 6.90
N ARG A 99 -6.05 -14.43 7.27
CA ARG A 99 -7.28 -15.02 7.82
C ARG A 99 -7.77 -14.25 9.03
N SER A 100 -6.87 -13.97 9.94
CA SER A 100 -7.17 -13.27 11.17
C SER A 100 -7.65 -11.84 10.95
N ALA A 101 -6.98 -11.12 10.07
CA ALA A 101 -7.38 -9.75 9.74
C ALA A 101 -8.82 -9.72 9.19
N ARG A 102 -9.18 -10.62 8.25
CA ARG A 102 -10.56 -10.64 7.71
C ARG A 102 -11.62 -11.06 8.74
N ILE A 103 -11.26 -11.94 9.69
CA ILE A 103 -12.16 -12.31 10.79
C ILE A 103 -12.34 -11.12 11.73
N MET A 104 -11.27 -10.43 12.08
CA MET A 104 -11.29 -9.23 12.92
C MET A 104 -12.20 -8.13 12.34
N TYR A 105 -12.11 -7.86 11.04
CA TYR A 105 -13.00 -6.88 10.41
C TYR A 105 -14.48 -7.29 10.50
N LEU A 106 -14.78 -8.58 10.34
CA LEU A 106 -16.16 -9.08 10.51
C LEU A 106 -16.61 -9.03 11.98
N GLN A 107 -15.73 -9.29 12.95
CA GLN A 107 -16.04 -9.12 14.38
C GLN A 107 -16.42 -7.67 14.69
N HIS A 108 -15.66 -6.69 14.17
CA HIS A 108 -16.00 -5.28 14.36
C HIS A 108 -17.34 -4.93 13.74
N PHE A 109 -17.66 -5.48 12.57
CA PHE A 109 -18.97 -5.31 11.94
C PHE A 109 -20.10 -5.98 12.76
N ALA A 110 -19.89 -7.18 13.31
CA ALA A 110 -20.84 -7.85 14.19
C ALA A 110 -21.13 -7.03 15.46
N ILE A 111 -20.09 -6.44 16.08
CA ILE A 111 -20.24 -5.53 17.22
C ILE A 111 -21.08 -4.31 16.83
N PHE A 112 -20.82 -3.74 15.65
CA PHE A 112 -21.60 -2.62 15.14
C PHE A 112 -23.07 -3.02 14.94
N LEU A 113 -23.39 -4.16 14.30
CA LEU A 113 -24.75 -4.64 14.13
C LEU A 113 -25.46 -4.77 15.49
N ASN A 114 -24.80 -5.36 16.48
CA ASN A 114 -25.36 -5.48 17.85
C ASN A 114 -25.64 -4.10 18.48
N SER A 115 -24.79 -3.11 18.22
CA SER A 115 -25.01 -1.74 18.72
C SER A 115 -26.20 -1.03 18.04
N GLN A 116 -26.56 -1.47 16.84
CA GLN A 116 -27.72 -0.98 16.09
C GLN A 116 -29.01 -1.77 16.40
N GLY A 117 -28.97 -2.73 17.33
CA GLY A 117 -30.11 -3.54 17.73
C GLY A 117 -30.35 -4.78 16.85
N TYR A 118 -29.44 -5.11 15.94
CA TYR A 118 -29.48 -6.32 15.13
C TYR A 118 -28.72 -7.47 15.80
N SER A 119 -29.00 -8.72 15.41
CA SER A 119 -28.29 -9.89 15.91
C SER A 119 -27.01 -10.15 15.12
N GLY A 120 -25.84 -9.98 15.73
CA GLY A 120 -24.55 -10.27 15.14
C GLY A 120 -23.75 -11.28 15.96
N TYR A 121 -23.51 -12.48 15.43
CA TYR A 121 -22.63 -13.45 16.08
C TYR A 121 -21.16 -13.00 15.98
N ILE A 122 -20.48 -12.90 17.12
CA ILE A 122 -19.09 -12.53 17.21
C ILE A 122 -18.25 -13.82 17.27
N ALA A 123 -17.39 -14.05 16.26
CA ALA A 123 -16.48 -15.18 16.28
C ALA A 123 -15.56 -15.11 17.50
N PRO A 124 -15.22 -16.24 18.12
CA PRO A 124 -14.23 -16.25 19.19
C PRO A 124 -12.85 -15.84 18.64
N PRO A 125 -11.98 -15.26 19.49
CA PRO A 125 -10.64 -14.88 19.08
C PRO A 125 -9.88 -16.11 18.58
N GLN A 126 -9.22 -15.96 17.44
CA GLN A 126 -8.40 -17.03 16.86
C GLN A 126 -7.05 -17.08 17.55
N LYS A 127 -6.57 -18.29 17.87
CA LYS A 127 -5.17 -18.47 18.29
C LYS A 127 -4.27 -18.37 17.05
N TYR A 128 -3.32 -17.45 17.08
CA TYR A 128 -2.38 -17.25 15.98
C TYR A 128 -1.10 -18.01 16.23
N HIS A 129 -0.61 -18.67 15.20
CA HIS A 129 0.80 -18.98 15.10
C HIS A 129 1.43 -17.90 14.23
N PHE A 130 2.07 -16.93 14.86
CA PHE A 130 2.95 -16.01 14.13
C PHE A 130 4.08 -16.83 13.53
N SER A 131 4.13 -16.95 12.21
CA SER A 131 5.37 -17.39 11.58
C SER A 131 6.42 -16.35 11.91
N GLN A 132 7.42 -16.72 12.67
CA GLN A 132 8.60 -15.88 12.91
C GLN A 132 9.37 -15.77 11.58
N HIS A 133 8.96 -14.84 10.75
CA HIS A 133 9.75 -14.50 9.57
C HIS A 133 10.89 -13.60 10.03
N THR A 134 12.08 -14.16 10.13
CA THR A 134 13.29 -13.38 10.36
C THR A 134 13.65 -12.65 9.06
N ALA A 135 13.61 -11.33 9.09
CA ALA A 135 14.02 -10.54 7.92
C ALA A 135 15.50 -10.78 7.63
N TYR A 136 15.83 -10.97 6.35
CA TYR A 136 17.23 -11.04 5.93
C TYR A 136 17.88 -9.66 6.06
N VAL A 137 19.03 -9.62 6.73
CA VAL A 137 19.82 -8.39 6.89
C VAL A 137 20.99 -8.44 5.91
N PHE A 138 20.97 -7.56 4.93
CA PHE A 138 22.03 -7.46 3.92
C PHE A 138 23.35 -7.01 4.54
N THR A 139 24.43 -7.69 4.17
CA THR A 139 25.79 -7.28 4.50
C THR A 139 26.20 -6.03 3.70
N LYS A 140 27.23 -5.31 4.19
CA LYS A 140 27.78 -4.16 3.47
C LYS A 140 28.29 -4.54 2.06
N ALA A 141 28.80 -5.75 1.89
CA ALA A 141 29.27 -6.26 0.61
C ALA A 141 28.11 -6.46 -0.39
N GLU A 142 27.00 -7.01 0.07
CA GLU A 142 25.79 -7.21 -0.76
C GLU A 142 25.16 -5.87 -1.14
N ILE A 143 25.05 -4.91 -0.20
CA ILE A 143 24.58 -3.56 -0.50
C ILE A 143 25.49 -2.88 -1.53
N LYS A 144 26.82 -3.04 -1.42
CA LYS A 144 27.75 -2.51 -2.42
C LYS A 144 27.52 -3.12 -3.81
N LYS A 145 27.33 -4.45 -3.88
CA LYS A 145 27.01 -5.14 -5.15
C LYS A 145 25.70 -4.63 -5.75
N LEU A 146 24.66 -4.48 -4.93
CA LEU A 146 23.37 -3.92 -5.35
C LEU A 146 23.56 -2.52 -5.97
N PHE A 147 24.28 -1.63 -5.31
CA PHE A 147 24.52 -0.28 -5.84
C PHE A 147 25.35 -0.27 -7.12
N ILE A 148 26.32 -1.17 -7.27
CA ILE A 148 27.06 -1.32 -8.52
C ILE A 148 26.14 -1.79 -9.65
N SER A 149 25.30 -2.79 -9.41
CA SER A 149 24.32 -3.28 -10.38
C SER A 149 23.32 -2.18 -10.79
N LEU A 150 22.85 -1.38 -9.83
CA LEU A 150 21.96 -0.26 -10.10
C LEU A 150 22.63 0.84 -10.94
N ASP A 151 23.91 1.16 -10.67
CA ASP A 151 24.66 2.17 -11.44
C ASP A 151 24.98 1.70 -12.88
N GLN A 152 24.93 0.39 -13.14
CA GLN A 152 25.13 -0.23 -14.45
C GLN A 152 23.83 -0.40 -15.24
N MET A 153 22.70 0.09 -14.72
CA MET A 153 21.41 -0.02 -15.44
C MET A 153 21.45 0.71 -16.77
N GLU A 154 21.06 0.03 -17.82
CA GLU A 154 21.00 0.59 -19.16
C GLU A 154 19.70 1.34 -19.43
N TYR A 155 19.77 2.30 -20.34
CA TYR A 155 18.59 2.99 -20.86
C TYR A 155 17.66 2.02 -21.59
N THR A 156 16.35 2.17 -21.35
CA THR A 156 15.33 1.42 -22.11
C THR A 156 14.23 2.38 -22.59
N PRO A 157 13.80 2.30 -23.88
CA PRO A 157 12.78 3.21 -24.44
C PRO A 157 11.43 3.15 -23.71
N ASN A 158 11.10 1.98 -23.13
CA ASN A 158 9.84 1.78 -22.38
C ASN A 158 9.88 2.39 -20.97
N SER A 159 11.07 2.63 -20.43
CA SER A 159 11.28 3.21 -19.10
C SER A 159 12.50 4.13 -19.11
N PRO A 160 12.42 5.26 -19.82
CA PRO A 160 13.59 6.08 -20.17
C PRO A 160 14.29 6.70 -18.97
N TYR A 161 13.60 6.89 -17.85
CA TYR A 161 14.15 7.52 -16.64
C TYR A 161 14.63 6.52 -15.58
N ARG A 162 14.30 5.23 -15.73
CA ARG A 162 14.55 4.21 -14.72
C ARG A 162 16.02 4.07 -14.34
N HIS A 163 16.92 4.09 -15.33
CA HIS A 163 18.37 3.94 -15.13
C HIS A 163 19.01 5.08 -14.33
N LEU A 164 18.34 6.21 -14.20
CA LEU A 164 18.78 7.35 -13.38
C LEU A 164 17.98 7.46 -12.07
N SER A 165 16.67 7.20 -12.13
CA SER A 165 15.79 7.28 -10.96
C SER A 165 16.07 6.18 -9.93
N PHE A 166 16.26 4.92 -10.35
CA PHE A 166 16.37 3.80 -9.43
C PHE A 166 17.68 3.80 -8.62
N PRO A 167 18.86 4.09 -9.21
CA PRO A 167 20.08 4.22 -8.42
C PRO A 167 19.98 5.25 -7.29
N LEU A 168 19.29 6.37 -7.54
CA LEU A 168 19.03 7.40 -6.52
C LEU A 168 18.00 6.92 -5.50
N LEU A 169 16.86 6.40 -5.96
CA LEU A 169 15.75 5.91 -5.13
C LEU A 169 16.22 4.89 -4.08
N TYR A 170 16.99 3.88 -4.50
CA TYR A 170 17.49 2.86 -3.57
C TYR A 170 18.52 3.42 -2.57
N ARG A 171 19.32 4.41 -2.98
CA ARG A 171 20.23 5.10 -2.06
C ARG A 171 19.49 5.94 -1.03
N MET A 172 18.39 6.58 -1.43
CA MET A 172 17.52 7.32 -0.50
C MET A 172 16.84 6.36 0.48
N LEU A 173 16.32 5.22 0.03
CA LEU A 173 15.77 4.18 0.91
C LEU A 173 16.80 3.72 1.94
N TYR A 174 18.01 3.40 1.49
CA TYR A 174 19.08 2.89 2.35
C TYR A 174 19.66 3.96 3.28
N GLY A 175 19.94 5.14 2.75
CA GLY A 175 20.64 6.20 3.48
C GLY A 175 19.76 6.99 4.44
N CYS A 176 18.49 7.16 4.10
CA CYS A 176 17.53 7.95 4.88
C CYS A 176 16.53 7.09 5.66
N GLY A 177 16.47 5.79 5.40
CA GLY A 177 15.55 4.89 6.10
C GLY A 177 14.07 5.17 5.85
N PHE A 178 13.72 5.64 4.65
CA PHE A 178 12.34 5.88 4.27
C PHE A 178 11.53 4.59 4.19
N ARG A 179 10.22 4.68 4.49
CA ARG A 179 9.28 3.69 3.98
C ARG A 179 9.15 3.89 2.47
N ILE A 180 9.03 2.78 1.74
CA ILE A 180 8.91 2.85 0.26
C ILE A 180 7.77 3.76 -0.20
N SER A 181 6.64 3.76 0.50
CA SER A 181 5.50 4.64 0.20
C SER A 181 5.81 6.12 0.46
N GLU A 182 6.55 6.44 1.51
CA GLU A 182 6.98 7.81 1.81
C GLU A 182 7.86 8.35 0.68
N LEU A 183 8.85 7.55 0.24
CA LEU A 183 9.76 7.94 -0.83
C LEU A 183 9.05 8.11 -2.18
N LEU A 184 8.09 7.25 -2.50
CA LEU A 184 7.36 7.31 -3.77
C LEU A 184 6.30 8.42 -3.82
N ASN A 185 5.93 8.98 -2.67
CA ASN A 185 5.02 10.11 -2.57
C ASN A 185 5.74 11.47 -2.52
N LEU A 186 7.08 11.48 -2.53
CA LEU A 186 7.83 12.73 -2.56
C LEU A 186 7.52 13.55 -3.81
N THR A 187 7.34 14.83 -3.61
CA THR A 187 7.26 15.84 -4.66
C THR A 187 8.59 16.59 -4.81
N VAL A 188 8.72 17.39 -5.85
CA VAL A 188 9.90 18.24 -6.08
C VAL A 188 10.11 19.19 -4.91
N GLY A 189 9.03 19.80 -4.40
CA GLY A 189 9.08 20.74 -3.26
C GLY A 189 9.49 20.12 -1.93
N ASP A 190 9.37 18.77 -1.80
CA ASP A 190 9.77 18.07 -0.58
C ASP A 190 11.28 17.88 -0.44
N VAL A 191 12.06 18.10 -1.51
CA VAL A 191 13.51 17.84 -1.55
C VAL A 191 14.29 19.14 -1.59
N ASP A 192 14.62 19.70 -0.42
CA ASP A 192 15.44 20.90 -0.28
C ASP A 192 16.93 20.56 -0.53
N ILE A 193 17.38 20.81 -1.76
CA ILE A 193 18.75 20.53 -2.19
C ILE A 193 19.76 21.49 -1.54
N GLU A 194 19.36 22.71 -1.21
CA GLU A 194 20.26 23.72 -0.63
C GLU A 194 20.55 23.45 0.83
N ARG A 195 19.53 23.00 1.57
CA ARG A 195 19.66 22.65 3.01
C ARG A 195 19.97 21.18 3.23
N TRP A 196 19.95 20.35 2.19
CA TRP A 196 20.13 18.89 2.27
C TRP A 196 19.09 18.20 3.14
N ILE A 197 17.86 18.64 3.05
CA ILE A 197 16.75 18.15 3.87
C ILE A 197 15.64 17.63 2.96
N ILE A 198 15.04 16.51 3.36
CA ILE A 198 13.83 15.98 2.73
C ILE A 198 12.70 16.12 3.74
N HIS A 199 11.60 16.72 3.32
CA HIS A 199 10.38 16.85 4.11
C HIS A 199 9.46 15.65 3.82
N ILE A 200 9.12 14.89 4.85
CA ILE A 200 8.16 13.80 4.77
C ILE A 200 6.85 14.28 5.37
N HIS A 201 5.88 14.51 4.50
CA HIS A 201 4.50 14.70 4.87
C HIS A 201 3.83 13.34 5.07
N ASP A 202 2.82 13.25 5.90
CA ASP A 202 1.90 12.12 6.01
C ASP A 202 2.58 10.74 6.22
N SER A 203 3.37 10.60 7.30
CA SER A 203 3.83 9.29 7.74
C SER A 203 2.64 8.45 8.23
N LYS A 204 2.83 7.12 8.41
CA LYS A 204 1.81 6.14 8.83
C LYS A 204 0.88 6.59 9.99
N ASN A 205 1.31 7.60 10.76
CA ASN A 205 0.57 8.12 11.92
C ASN A 205 0.20 9.62 11.74
N GLY A 206 0.25 10.18 10.52
CA GLY A 206 0.02 11.59 10.27
C GLY A 206 1.11 12.53 10.78
N ASN A 207 2.29 12.01 11.15
CA ASN A 207 3.39 12.82 11.64
C ASN A 207 4.30 13.23 10.49
N GLU A 208 4.60 14.50 10.42
CA GLU A 208 5.62 15.07 9.52
C GLU A 208 7.01 14.95 10.14
N ARG A 209 8.03 14.80 9.32
CA ARG A 209 9.42 14.85 9.76
C ARG A 209 10.36 15.35 8.69
N LEU A 210 11.43 16.00 9.14
CA LEU A 210 12.55 16.42 8.32
C LEU A 210 13.66 15.35 8.37
N VAL A 211 14.18 14.95 7.24
CA VAL A 211 15.23 13.94 7.13
C VAL A 211 16.45 14.55 6.45
N PRO A 212 17.59 14.70 7.16
CA PRO A 212 18.81 15.23 6.57
C PRO A 212 19.44 14.21 5.61
N MET A 213 20.03 14.71 4.51
CA MET A 213 20.78 13.93 3.55
C MET A 213 22.29 14.03 3.85
N ALA A 214 23.03 12.93 3.62
CA ALA A 214 24.48 12.99 3.52
C ALA A 214 24.90 13.79 2.28
N ALA A 215 26.03 14.49 2.31
CA ALA A 215 26.52 15.32 1.22
C ALA A 215 26.58 14.59 -0.13
N THR A 216 27.01 13.33 -0.12
CA THR A 216 27.08 12.51 -1.34
C THR A 216 25.69 12.19 -1.92
N LEU A 217 24.67 12.03 -1.07
CA LEU A 217 23.29 11.82 -1.50
C LEU A 217 22.69 13.13 -2.02
N ALA A 218 22.91 14.24 -1.32
CA ALA A 218 22.47 15.57 -1.73
C ALA A 218 23.03 15.96 -3.12
N ALA A 219 24.31 15.66 -3.38
CA ALA A 219 24.92 15.90 -4.70
C ALA A 219 24.20 15.09 -5.80
N ARG A 220 23.84 13.82 -5.54
CA ARG A 220 23.09 13.00 -6.51
C ARG A 220 21.65 13.50 -6.71
N CYS A 221 20.99 13.94 -5.64
CA CYS A 221 19.68 14.58 -5.75
C CYS A 221 19.75 15.86 -6.59
N ARG A 222 20.77 16.70 -6.38
CA ARG A 222 21.00 17.91 -7.18
C ARG A 222 21.11 17.58 -8.68
N THR A 223 22.01 16.66 -9.05
CA THR A 223 22.15 16.22 -10.44
C THR A 223 20.84 15.70 -11.03
N TYR A 224 20.09 14.94 -10.26
CA TYR A 224 18.78 14.43 -10.68
C TYR A 224 17.76 15.55 -10.89
N THR A 225 17.67 16.50 -9.94
CA THR A 225 16.78 17.66 -10.03
C THR A 225 17.12 18.54 -11.21
N GLU A 226 18.39 18.85 -11.42
CA GLU A 226 18.86 19.65 -12.58
C GLU A 226 18.56 18.96 -13.92
N SER A 227 18.62 17.63 -13.97
CA SER A 227 18.38 16.86 -15.20
C SER A 227 16.90 16.69 -15.55
N PHE A 228 16.01 16.66 -14.55
CA PHE A 228 14.63 16.25 -14.75
C PHE A 228 13.56 17.20 -14.22
N HIS A 229 13.90 18.15 -13.35
CA HIS A 229 12.91 18.97 -12.66
C HIS A 229 13.07 20.47 -12.92
N SER A 230 13.88 20.88 -13.90
CA SER A 230 14.07 22.30 -14.24
C SER A 230 12.76 23.03 -14.61
N ASP A 231 11.80 22.31 -15.20
CA ASP A 231 10.54 22.84 -15.69
C ASP A 231 9.31 22.30 -14.94
N HIS A 232 9.51 21.53 -13.86
CA HIS A 232 8.41 20.96 -13.09
C HIS A 232 8.06 21.81 -11.87
N GLU A 233 6.77 21.89 -11.56
CA GLU A 233 6.25 22.57 -10.38
C GLU A 233 6.55 21.78 -9.10
N GLU A 234 6.46 22.43 -7.94
CA GLU A 234 6.81 21.83 -6.64
C GLU A 234 5.97 20.59 -6.27
N ASP A 235 4.73 20.52 -6.75
CA ASP A 235 3.81 19.40 -6.51
C ASP A 235 4.01 18.20 -7.44
N PHE A 236 4.95 18.31 -8.42
CA PHE A 236 5.24 17.22 -9.35
C PHE A 236 5.97 16.07 -8.64
N PRO A 237 5.67 14.78 -8.97
CA PRO A 237 6.35 13.63 -8.35
C PRO A 237 7.86 13.68 -8.53
N PHE A 238 8.62 13.55 -7.44
CA PHE A 238 10.08 13.55 -7.52
C PHE A 238 10.62 12.36 -8.33
N PHE A 239 10.02 11.18 -8.19
CA PHE A 239 10.31 10.01 -9.02
C PHE A 239 9.13 9.69 -9.94
N PHE A 240 9.29 9.83 -11.21
CA PHE A 240 8.22 9.70 -12.20
C PHE A 240 8.57 8.81 -13.38
N LYS A 241 7.56 8.34 -14.08
CA LYS A 241 7.61 7.53 -15.30
C LYS A 241 7.47 8.41 -16.54
N LYS A 242 7.61 7.79 -17.72
CA LYS A 242 7.46 8.45 -19.02
C LYS A 242 6.13 9.20 -19.20
N ASP A 243 5.07 8.73 -18.54
CA ASP A 243 3.73 9.33 -18.57
C ASP A 243 3.53 10.44 -17.51
N GLY A 244 4.59 10.86 -16.82
CA GLY A 244 4.56 11.87 -15.77
C GLY A 244 4.00 11.36 -14.42
N THR A 245 3.52 10.13 -14.35
CA THR A 245 2.99 9.56 -13.10
C THR A 245 4.09 8.96 -12.23
N GLY A 246 3.91 8.99 -10.89
CA GLY A 246 4.85 8.38 -9.96
C GLY A 246 4.97 6.85 -10.11
N TYR A 247 6.06 6.27 -9.62
CA TYR A 247 6.21 4.82 -9.52
C TYR A 247 5.29 4.26 -8.44
N CYS A 248 4.88 2.99 -8.57
CA CYS A 248 4.16 2.28 -7.52
C CYS A 248 5.07 1.28 -6.80
N VAL A 249 4.70 0.94 -5.56
CA VAL A 249 5.46 0.03 -4.69
C VAL A 249 5.78 -1.29 -5.41
N SER A 250 4.81 -1.89 -6.10
CA SER A 250 5.00 -3.16 -6.81
C SER A 250 6.03 -3.09 -7.94
N ASN A 251 6.21 -1.92 -8.57
CA ASN A 251 7.28 -1.74 -9.58
C ASN A 251 8.66 -1.85 -8.91
N ILE A 252 8.84 -1.20 -7.76
CA ILE A 252 10.11 -1.17 -7.04
C ILE A 252 10.42 -2.54 -6.44
N GLU A 253 9.44 -3.18 -5.79
CA GLU A 253 9.60 -4.52 -5.23
C GLU A 253 9.93 -5.59 -6.29
N ARG A 254 9.30 -5.51 -7.46
CA ARG A 254 9.62 -6.40 -8.57
C ARG A 254 11.06 -6.20 -9.03
N HIS A 255 11.44 -4.95 -9.26
CA HIS A 255 12.81 -4.62 -9.70
C HIS A 255 13.85 -5.04 -8.65
N PHE A 256 13.58 -4.83 -7.36
CA PHE A 256 14.48 -5.26 -6.30
C PHE A 256 14.74 -6.79 -6.35
N ARG A 257 13.69 -7.58 -6.57
CA ARG A 257 13.84 -9.05 -6.73
C ARG A 257 14.62 -9.44 -7.99
N GLU A 258 14.59 -8.64 -9.04
CA GLU A 258 15.36 -8.84 -10.27
C GLU A 258 16.86 -8.53 -10.07
N GLN A 259 17.22 -7.76 -9.02
CA GLN A 259 18.61 -7.40 -8.71
C GLN A 259 19.29 -8.33 -7.68
N LEU A 260 18.54 -9.20 -7.04
CA LEU A 260 19.03 -10.21 -6.09
C LEU A 260 19.38 -11.52 -6.78
#